data_39bcf3cff276f3b9b230ca22e3241d7a
#
_entry.id   39bcf3cff276f3b9b230ca22e3241d7a
#
_cell.length_a   1.000
_cell.length_b   1.000
_cell.length_c   1.000
_cell.angle_alpha   90.00
_cell.angle_beta   90.00
_cell.angle_gamma   90.00
#
_symmetry.space_group_name_H-M   'P 1'
#
loop_
_entity.id
_entity.type
_entity.pdbx_description
1 polymer ?
#
loop_
_entity_poly.entity_id
_entity_poly.type
_entity_poly.pdbx_seq_one_letter_code
_entity_poly.pdbx_strand_id
1 'polypeptide(L)'
;MISRSEVIKKIMEKTGSENLVISTTGMISREVFNHKDRQQNFYMIGSMGLASSFALGIAKSNPNKKIIILDGDGSFLMNLGAAACIGFYNAKNIVHIVLDNFSYESTGSQNSISKNIDLCNIAKSSGYKFV
;
A
#
# COMPACT_ATOMS: atom_id res chain seq x y z
N MET A 1 16.00 -13.96 -5.29
CA MET A 1 14.99 -13.11 -4.57
C MET A 1 14.38 -12.16 -5.58
N ILE A 2 13.05 -12.07 -5.65
CA ILE A 2 12.38 -11.13 -6.58
C ILE A 2 12.58 -9.70 -6.05
N SER A 3 12.91 -8.75 -6.94
CA SER A 3 13.07 -7.36 -6.56
C SER A 3 11.71 -6.67 -6.39
N ARG A 4 11.66 -5.59 -5.57
CA ARG A 4 10.45 -4.77 -5.41
C ARG A 4 9.96 -4.24 -6.76
N SER A 5 10.88 -3.77 -7.60
CA SER A 5 10.56 -3.25 -8.93
C SER A 5 9.88 -4.29 -9.82
N GLU A 6 10.34 -5.54 -9.81
CA GLU A 6 9.71 -6.64 -10.55
C GLU A 6 8.31 -6.98 -10.01
N VAL A 7 8.12 -6.93 -8.68
CA VAL A 7 6.81 -7.13 -8.06
C VAL A 7 5.85 -6.03 -8.49
N ILE A 8 6.26 -4.76 -8.38
CA ILE A 8 5.44 -3.60 -8.78
C ILE A 8 5.09 -3.70 -10.27
N LYS A 9 6.06 -4.02 -11.13
CA LYS A 9 5.80 -4.23 -12.55
C LYS A 9 4.68 -5.24 -12.79
N LYS A 10 4.77 -6.42 -12.17
CA LYS A 10 3.75 -7.48 -12.29
C LYS A 10 2.38 -7.06 -11.78
N ILE A 11 2.33 -6.31 -10.67
CA ILE A 11 1.09 -5.77 -10.12
C ILE A 11 0.47 -4.79 -11.13
N MET A 12 1.26 -3.85 -11.64
CA MET A 12 0.79 -2.84 -12.59
C MET A 12 0.34 -3.43 -13.93
N GLU A 13 0.99 -4.50 -14.39
CA GLU A 13 0.56 -5.24 -15.59
C GLU A 13 -0.82 -5.89 -15.40
N LYS A 14 -1.09 -6.43 -14.21
CA LYS A 14 -2.36 -7.09 -13.87
C LYS A 14 -3.46 -6.12 -13.42
N THR A 15 -3.11 -4.86 -13.15
CA THR A 15 -4.05 -3.85 -12.71
C THR A 15 -4.91 -3.40 -13.88
N GLY A 16 -6.24 -3.58 -13.75
CA GLY A 16 -7.21 -3.15 -14.75
C GLY A 16 -7.24 -1.62 -14.91
N SER A 17 -7.63 -1.16 -16.10
CA SER A 17 -7.65 0.27 -16.44
C SER A 17 -8.54 1.10 -15.51
N GLU A 18 -9.62 0.53 -15.00
CA GLU A 18 -10.58 1.20 -14.10
C GLU A 18 -10.16 1.23 -12.64
N ASN A 19 -9.15 0.44 -12.25
CA ASN A 19 -8.71 0.37 -10.85
C ASN A 19 -7.87 1.60 -10.49
N LEU A 20 -8.13 2.17 -9.32
CA LEU A 20 -7.32 3.25 -8.78
C LEU A 20 -6.14 2.66 -8.03
N VAL A 21 -4.96 3.25 -8.20
CA VAL A 21 -3.74 2.84 -7.49
C VAL A 21 -3.26 4.01 -6.64
N ILE A 22 -3.10 3.75 -5.35
CA ILE A 22 -2.53 4.70 -4.40
C ILE A 22 -1.20 4.14 -3.93
N SER A 23 -0.12 4.79 -4.27
CA SER A 23 1.22 4.35 -3.87
C SER A 23 1.80 5.26 -2.78
N THR A 24 2.42 4.62 -1.77
CA THR A 24 3.09 5.33 -0.69
C THR A 24 4.29 6.13 -1.19
N THR A 25 4.72 7.11 -0.41
CA THR A 25 5.87 7.96 -0.76
C THR A 25 7.17 7.18 -0.94
N GLY A 26 8.12 7.77 -1.65
CA GLY A 26 9.48 7.24 -1.83
C GLY A 26 9.61 6.34 -3.06
N MET A 27 10.38 5.26 -2.93
CA MET A 27 10.76 4.41 -4.07
C MET A 27 9.56 3.70 -4.71
N ILE A 28 8.56 3.31 -3.92
CA ILE A 28 7.36 2.62 -4.44
C ILE A 28 6.63 3.51 -5.46
N SER A 29 6.35 4.77 -5.12
CA SER A 29 5.71 5.71 -6.06
C SER A 29 6.54 5.95 -7.32
N ARG A 30 7.86 6.07 -7.18
CA ARG A 30 8.77 6.25 -8.33
C ARG A 30 8.75 5.03 -9.27
N GLU A 31 8.75 3.84 -8.71
CA GLU A 31 8.71 2.61 -9.49
C GLU A 31 7.34 2.39 -10.16
N VAL A 32 6.23 2.71 -9.48
CA VAL A 32 4.91 2.70 -10.10
C VAL A 32 4.86 3.66 -11.30
N PHE A 33 5.34 4.90 -11.11
CA PHE A 33 5.42 5.90 -12.18
C PHE A 33 6.24 5.39 -13.38
N ASN A 34 7.43 4.85 -13.10
CA ASN A 34 8.33 4.38 -14.15
C ASN A 34 7.80 3.18 -14.93
N HIS A 35 7.04 2.29 -14.27
CA HIS A 35 6.51 1.09 -14.94
C HIS A 35 5.23 1.36 -15.71
N LYS A 36 4.31 2.14 -15.15
CA LYS A 36 3.02 2.40 -15.79
C LYS A 36 2.35 3.63 -15.19
N ASP A 37 2.68 4.80 -15.70
CA ASP A 37 1.97 6.03 -15.36
C ASP A 37 0.56 6.05 -15.99
N ARG A 38 -0.46 6.41 -15.20
CA ARG A 38 -1.87 6.48 -15.61
C ARG A 38 -2.60 7.56 -14.84
N GLN A 39 -3.68 8.08 -15.41
CA GLN A 39 -4.57 9.02 -14.71
C GLN A 39 -5.21 8.45 -13.44
N GLN A 40 -5.32 7.13 -13.35
CA GLN A 40 -5.90 6.41 -12.19
C GLN A 40 -4.86 6.15 -11.08
N ASN A 41 -3.64 6.62 -11.23
CA ASN A 41 -2.62 6.50 -10.20
C ASN A 41 -2.55 7.77 -9.36
N PHE A 42 -2.41 7.61 -8.06
CA PHE A 42 -2.06 8.67 -7.14
C PHE A 42 -0.74 8.35 -6.43
N TYR A 43 0.18 9.26 -6.49
CA TYR A 43 1.52 9.13 -5.92
C TYR A 43 1.65 10.01 -4.69
N MET A 44 1.81 9.40 -3.51
CA MET A 44 2.10 10.16 -2.30
C MET A 44 3.50 10.77 -2.41
N ILE A 45 3.60 12.09 -2.35
CA ILE A 45 4.89 12.80 -2.42
C ILE A 45 5.56 12.85 -1.05
N GLY A 46 4.75 12.94 0.00
CA GLY A 46 5.15 12.93 1.40
C GLY A 46 4.14 12.17 2.24
N SER A 47 4.01 12.53 3.51
CA SER A 47 2.99 11.97 4.41
C SER A 47 3.08 10.44 4.52
N MET A 48 4.29 9.94 4.77
CA MET A 48 4.53 8.51 5.00
C MET A 48 3.56 7.95 6.04
N GLY A 49 2.96 6.80 5.77
CA GLY A 49 1.95 6.18 6.62
C GLY A 49 0.50 6.60 6.33
N LEU A 50 0.24 7.57 5.44
CA LEU A 50 -1.11 8.06 5.18
C LEU A 50 -1.75 7.52 3.89
N ALA A 51 -1.04 6.74 3.08
CA ALA A 51 -1.58 6.17 1.84
C ALA A 51 -2.85 5.35 2.09
N SER A 52 -2.87 4.53 3.12
CA SER A 52 -4.01 3.69 3.50
C SER A 52 -5.22 4.50 3.99
N SER A 53 -5.01 5.55 4.78
CA SER A 53 -6.10 6.45 5.23
C SER A 53 -6.69 7.22 4.05
N PHE A 54 -5.85 7.72 3.15
CA PHE A 54 -6.27 8.41 1.93
C PHE A 54 -7.08 7.47 1.02
N ALA A 55 -6.58 6.26 0.80
CA ALA A 55 -7.24 5.24 0.01
C ALA A 55 -8.61 4.84 0.60
N LEU A 56 -8.72 4.75 1.92
CA LEU A 56 -9.99 4.47 2.60
C LEU A 56 -11.06 5.54 2.28
N GLY A 57 -10.67 6.82 2.32
CA GLY A 57 -11.56 7.93 1.95
C GLY A 57 -12.07 7.80 0.51
N ILE A 58 -11.15 7.50 -0.42
CA ILE A 58 -11.49 7.29 -1.84
C ILE A 58 -12.39 6.06 -2.00
N ALA A 59 -12.09 4.95 -1.34
CA ALA A 59 -12.86 3.72 -1.42
C ALA A 59 -14.31 3.91 -0.96
N LYS A 60 -14.52 4.67 0.11
CA LYS A 60 -15.86 5.00 0.62
C LYS A 60 -16.65 5.89 -0.34
N SER A 61 -15.98 6.83 -0.99
CA SER A 61 -16.61 7.73 -1.96
C SER A 61 -16.83 7.08 -3.33
N ASN A 62 -16.17 5.96 -3.62
CA ASN A 62 -16.22 5.24 -4.89
C ASN A 62 -16.44 3.73 -4.67
N PRO A 63 -17.58 3.32 -4.14
CA PRO A 63 -17.82 1.92 -3.73
C PRO A 63 -17.73 0.91 -4.88
N ASN A 64 -17.95 1.37 -6.11
CA ASN A 64 -17.91 0.52 -7.31
C ASN A 64 -16.51 0.45 -7.96
N LYS A 65 -15.52 1.15 -7.43
CA LYS A 65 -14.15 1.10 -7.94
C LYS A 65 -13.26 0.31 -6.99
N LYS A 66 -12.38 -0.50 -7.57
CA LYS A 66 -11.33 -1.19 -6.81
C LYS A 66 -10.18 -0.22 -6.56
N ILE A 67 -9.75 -0.15 -5.32
CA ILE A 67 -8.62 0.68 -4.87
C ILE A 67 -7.48 -0.26 -4.49
N ILE A 68 -6.35 -0.11 -5.15
CA ILE A 68 -5.13 -0.87 -4.85
C ILE A 68 -4.18 0.06 -4.11
N ILE A 69 -3.77 -0.32 -2.92
CA ILE A 69 -2.77 0.40 -2.13
C ILE A 69 -1.45 -0.35 -2.27
N LEU A 70 -0.43 0.36 -2.73
CA LEU A 70 0.95 -0.12 -2.71
C LEU A 70 1.70 0.59 -1.59
N ASP A 71 1.96 -0.15 -0.53
CA ASP A 71 2.56 0.37 0.69
C ASP A 71 3.88 -0.33 1.00
N GLY A 72 4.67 0.21 1.90
CA GLY A 72 5.87 -0.39 2.43
C GLY A 72 5.68 -0.76 3.91
N ASP A 73 6.50 -1.69 4.40
CA ASP A 73 6.49 -2.10 5.80
C ASP A 73 6.61 -0.92 6.77
N GLY A 74 7.56 -0.04 6.55
CA GLY A 74 7.75 1.16 7.39
C GLY A 74 6.56 2.12 7.33
N SER A 75 5.95 2.30 6.17
CA SER A 75 4.79 3.15 6.00
C SER A 75 3.55 2.55 6.68
N PHE A 76 3.30 1.25 6.50
CA PHE A 76 2.23 0.53 7.17
C PHE A 76 2.35 0.62 8.70
N LEU A 77 3.56 0.41 9.23
CA LEU A 77 3.83 0.46 10.66
C LEU A 77 3.71 1.85 11.28
N MET A 78 3.95 2.89 10.51
CA MET A 78 3.78 4.27 10.98
C MET A 78 2.36 4.63 11.36
N ASN A 79 1.36 3.96 10.78
CA ASN A 79 -0.04 4.30 10.99
C ASN A 79 -0.94 3.05 11.03
N LEU A 80 -0.70 2.19 12.01
CA LEU A 80 -1.51 0.98 12.22
C LEU A 80 -2.98 1.29 12.49
N GLY A 81 -3.30 2.48 13.01
CA GLY A 81 -4.68 2.93 13.19
C GLY A 81 -5.47 2.99 11.87
N ALA A 82 -4.80 3.27 10.75
CA ALA A 82 -5.45 3.24 9.45
C ALA A 82 -5.89 1.82 9.05
N ALA A 83 -5.10 0.80 9.38
CA ALA A 83 -5.49 -0.60 9.17
C ALA A 83 -6.74 -0.95 9.98
N ALA A 84 -6.80 -0.53 11.25
CA ALA A 84 -7.99 -0.72 12.09
C ALA A 84 -9.23 -0.02 11.50
N CYS A 85 -9.07 1.18 10.95
CA CYS A 85 -10.16 1.89 10.25
C CYS A 85 -10.63 1.14 9.00
N ILE A 86 -9.72 0.63 8.18
CA ILE A 86 -10.08 -0.17 6.99
C ILE A 86 -10.89 -1.41 7.40
N GLY A 87 -10.45 -2.11 8.44
CA GLY A 87 -11.17 -3.27 8.98
C GLY A 87 -12.54 -2.89 9.54
N PHE A 88 -12.62 -1.83 10.35
CA PHE A 88 -13.87 -1.34 10.93
C PHE A 88 -14.91 -0.98 9.87
N TYR A 89 -14.52 -0.25 8.84
CA TYR A 89 -15.40 0.12 7.74
C TYR A 89 -15.65 -0.99 6.74
N ASN A 90 -14.99 -2.14 6.90
CA ASN A 90 -15.15 -3.31 6.01
C ASN A 90 -15.08 -2.91 4.52
N ALA A 91 -14.04 -2.18 4.16
CA ALA A 91 -13.86 -1.63 2.83
C ALA A 91 -13.52 -2.73 1.80
N LYS A 92 -14.55 -3.41 1.30
CA LYS A 92 -14.44 -4.61 0.43
C LYS A 92 -13.77 -4.33 -0.93
N ASN A 93 -13.71 -3.07 -1.33
CA ASN A 93 -13.14 -2.62 -2.59
C ASN A 93 -11.66 -2.20 -2.46
N ILE A 94 -11.03 -2.41 -1.32
CA ILE A 94 -9.60 -2.18 -1.09
C ILE A 94 -8.82 -3.49 -1.23
N VAL A 95 -7.70 -3.41 -1.95
CA VAL A 95 -6.61 -4.40 -1.94
C VAL A 95 -5.37 -3.67 -1.43
N HIS A 96 -4.91 -4.01 -0.24
CA HIS A 96 -3.74 -3.40 0.40
C HIS A 96 -2.54 -4.34 0.29
N ILE A 97 -1.55 -3.94 -0.47
CA ILE A 97 -0.32 -4.71 -0.71
C ILE A 97 0.82 -4.02 0.01
N VAL A 98 1.41 -4.70 0.98
CA VAL A 98 2.58 -4.24 1.72
C VAL A 98 3.83 -4.92 1.18
N LEU A 99 4.75 -4.15 0.65
CA LEU A 99 6.04 -4.60 0.14
C LEU A 99 7.05 -4.51 1.26
N ASP A 100 7.34 -5.64 1.89
CA ASP A 100 8.21 -5.73 3.05
C ASP A 100 9.65 -6.07 2.64
N ASN A 101 10.57 -5.15 2.83
CA ASN A 101 12.01 -5.31 2.63
C ASN A 101 12.81 -5.14 3.93
N PHE A 102 12.14 -5.05 5.07
CA PHE A 102 12.73 -4.87 6.40
C PHE A 102 13.56 -3.60 6.57
N SER A 103 13.37 -2.59 5.70
CA SER A 103 14.19 -1.38 5.75
C SER A 103 13.49 -0.12 5.23
N TYR A 104 13.96 1.03 5.72
CA TYR A 104 13.62 2.36 5.22
C TYR A 104 14.57 2.77 4.10
N GLU A 105 14.41 2.16 2.94
CA GLU A 105 15.36 2.27 1.82
C GLU A 105 15.54 3.72 1.31
N SER A 106 14.48 4.51 1.29
CA SER A 106 14.53 5.89 0.76
C SER A 106 15.30 6.89 1.63
N THR A 107 15.62 6.54 2.88
CA THR A 107 16.31 7.44 3.83
C THR A 107 17.68 6.95 4.27
N GLY A 108 18.16 5.81 3.79
CA GLY A 108 19.48 5.28 4.12
C GLY A 108 19.47 3.82 4.56
N SER A 109 18.43 3.08 4.23
CA SER A 109 18.31 1.63 4.47
C SER A 109 18.40 1.23 5.96
N GLN A 110 17.92 2.09 6.85
CA GLN A 110 17.79 1.74 8.26
C GLN A 110 16.84 0.56 8.42
N ASN A 111 17.13 -0.34 9.32
CA ASN A 111 16.25 -1.49 9.59
C ASN A 111 14.89 -1.03 10.08
N SER A 112 13.83 -1.58 9.50
CA SER A 112 12.50 -1.48 10.09
C SER A 112 12.27 -2.57 11.13
N ILE A 113 11.28 -2.40 11.97
CA ILE A 113 10.91 -3.39 12.99
C ILE A 113 10.10 -4.56 12.40
N SER A 114 9.74 -4.52 11.13
CA SER A 114 8.91 -5.54 10.47
C SER A 114 9.53 -6.94 10.55
N LYS A 115 10.87 -7.03 10.61
CA LYS A 115 11.57 -8.29 10.77
C LYS A 115 11.17 -9.09 12.02
N ASN A 116 10.71 -8.41 13.06
CA ASN A 116 10.41 -9.00 14.37
C ASN A 116 8.89 -9.06 14.66
N ILE A 117 8.05 -8.71 13.69
CA ILE A 117 6.59 -8.68 13.85
C ILE A 117 5.92 -9.31 12.63
N ASP A 118 4.72 -9.82 12.84
CA ASP A 118 3.91 -10.43 11.79
C ASP A 118 2.87 -9.41 11.28
N LEU A 119 3.17 -8.78 10.15
CA LEU A 119 2.30 -7.79 9.54
C LEU A 119 0.95 -8.40 9.09
N CYS A 120 0.96 -9.66 8.67
CA CYS A 120 -0.25 -10.37 8.27
C CYS A 120 -1.20 -10.56 9.47
N ASN A 121 -0.67 -10.99 10.61
CA ASN A 121 -1.47 -11.13 11.83
C ASN A 121 -1.98 -9.77 12.35
N ILE A 122 -1.20 -8.70 12.22
CA ILE A 122 -1.66 -7.34 12.55
C ILE A 122 -2.83 -6.96 11.66
N ALA A 123 -2.74 -7.14 10.34
CA ALA A 123 -3.82 -6.83 9.41
C ALA A 123 -5.07 -7.66 9.72
N LYS A 124 -4.91 -8.96 9.96
CA LYS A 124 -6.00 -9.86 10.33
C LYS A 124 -6.69 -9.43 11.62
N SER A 125 -5.93 -9.12 12.67
CA SER A 125 -6.44 -8.62 13.96
C SER A 125 -7.11 -7.25 13.82
N SER A 126 -6.70 -6.46 12.84
CA SER A 126 -7.31 -5.17 12.48
C SER A 126 -8.63 -5.31 11.72
N GLY A 127 -9.04 -6.53 11.33
CA GLY A 127 -10.32 -6.79 10.66
C GLY A 127 -10.24 -6.97 9.15
N TYR A 128 -9.05 -7.13 8.58
CA TYR A 128 -8.92 -7.55 7.18
C TYR A 128 -9.46 -8.99 7.04
N LYS A 129 -10.31 -9.21 6.04
CA LYS A 129 -10.96 -10.53 5.86
C LYS A 129 -10.05 -11.57 5.22
N PHE A 130 -9.19 -11.13 4.33
CA PHE A 130 -8.24 -11.96 3.61
C PHE A 130 -6.85 -11.36 3.77
N VAL A 131 -5.91 -12.19 4.21
CA VAL A 131 -4.51 -11.79 4.43
C VAL A 131 -3.61 -12.90 3.92
#